data_80f55939393622cb3c54a392170d3f3c
#
_entry.id   80f55939393622cb3c54a392170d3f3c
#
_cell.length_a   1.000
_cell.length_b   1.000
_cell.length_c   1.000
_cell.angle_alpha   90.00
_cell.angle_beta   90.00
_cell.angle_gamma   90.00
#
_symmetry.space_group_name_H-M   'P 1'
#
loop_
_entity.id
_entity.type
_entity.pdbx_description
1 polymer ?
#
loop_
_entity_poly.entity_id
_entity_poly.type
_entity_poly.pdbx_seq_one_letter_code
_entity_poly.pdbx_strand_id
1 'polypeptide(L)'
;LDLTGSVGMLTLTAAGYSSTYAQFPVALTFRGITANAPRALDFSILRFCAIFLALLAVYGLRPASGLWHRRWLAGNVCDRAAAAVLGLVLAAFVVVIPFWEPSNTGLATKDYNTAFWDGESTVSFVYQQYGALAHSLLNGRLDLEADPPAELLALDNPYDAGARDAAQINDIHWDHAFYNGRYYVYFGIVPCLLFQLPFEALTGIQNLAYAPCMVLLGLIFLAACFGVVGQAVRRWFPQASAAAYLLAVAAVALGSQFYYLLLRPYIYEYAILCGAALLMLGLWLWLSAASTPVEKRGALVVKLVFGSLCVALVAGCRPQMELFAFLAVPIFWPRYIGQKRLRSRAGAGEAAAFLLPVVLVAAGLMWYNAARFGSPFDFGANYNLTGNDMTQRGFNAGRIGPAVFTSLFELPSWQGVFPFLRETDVQTNAVIRTISEKFTGGILAATPYLWVLALPLLPAFRRCLHRRRVAACVVYGSLAAMVVMTVVDCEMAGVLYRYLMDYSPVLLLGAALCWFCAEGALSRRAALGEGTAAAALPALRTVMAAAVVYTAVYRFCTLFAMEPYLQGMNPSLYYTVSRLVQFWM
;
A
#
# COMPACT_ATOMS: atom_id res chain seq x y z
N LEU A 1 -15.70 31.03 -22.05
CA LEU A 1 -16.65 31.36 -20.99
C LEU A 1 -18.08 31.27 -21.53
N ASP A 2 -18.90 30.41 -20.92
CA ASP A 2 -20.32 30.31 -21.26
C ASP A 2 -21.10 31.21 -20.30
N LEU A 3 -21.60 32.31 -20.81
CA LEU A 3 -22.35 33.31 -20.04
C LEU A 3 -23.80 33.35 -20.53
N THR A 4 -24.75 33.36 -19.60
CA THR A 4 -26.16 33.50 -19.89
C THR A 4 -26.73 34.73 -19.20
N GLY A 5 -27.54 35.54 -19.89
CA GLY A 5 -28.10 36.78 -19.37
C GLY A 5 -27.16 37.98 -19.47
N SER A 6 -27.52 39.10 -18.82
CA SER A 6 -26.69 40.30 -18.76
C SER A 6 -25.65 40.18 -17.65
N VAL A 7 -24.38 40.33 -17.99
CA VAL A 7 -23.26 40.24 -17.04
C VAL A 7 -22.81 41.64 -16.66
N GLY A 8 -22.97 42.04 -15.41
CA GLY A 8 -22.55 43.34 -14.90
C GLY A 8 -21.06 43.39 -14.52
N MET A 9 -20.49 42.27 -14.08
CA MET A 9 -19.08 42.15 -13.68
C MET A 9 -18.57 40.74 -13.95
N LEU A 10 -17.35 40.60 -14.46
CA LEU A 10 -16.63 39.35 -14.60
C LEU A 10 -15.38 39.40 -13.71
N THR A 11 -15.35 38.54 -12.71
CA THR A 11 -14.17 38.37 -11.85
C THR A 11 -13.41 37.12 -12.30
N LEU A 12 -12.14 37.28 -12.63
CA LEU A 12 -11.24 36.16 -12.93
C LEU A 12 -10.42 35.85 -11.69
N THR A 13 -10.64 34.69 -11.13
CA THR A 13 -9.88 34.22 -9.96
C THR A 13 -8.91 33.13 -10.41
N ALA A 14 -7.61 33.32 -10.20
CA ALA A 14 -6.62 32.26 -10.35
C ALA A 14 -6.71 31.36 -9.12
N ALA A 15 -7.36 30.20 -9.26
CA ALA A 15 -7.42 29.19 -8.19
C ALA A 15 -6.23 28.23 -8.30
N GLY A 16 -5.74 27.77 -7.15
CA GLY A 16 -4.62 26.82 -7.08
C GLY A 16 -3.24 27.47 -6.91
N TYR A 17 -3.19 28.77 -6.67
CA TYR A 17 -1.95 29.45 -6.31
C TYR A 17 -1.72 29.29 -4.80
N SER A 18 -0.70 28.55 -4.39
CA SER A 18 -0.27 28.50 -2.99
C SER A 18 0.60 29.71 -2.72
N SER A 19 0.32 30.43 -1.64
CA SER A 19 1.14 31.55 -1.14
C SER A 19 2.58 31.13 -0.81
N THR A 20 2.82 29.82 -0.66
CA THR A 20 4.13 29.21 -0.41
C THR A 20 5.14 29.45 -1.53
N TYR A 21 4.67 29.74 -2.74
CA TYR A 21 5.54 30.06 -3.90
C TYR A 21 5.51 31.56 -4.28
N ALA A 22 5.03 32.42 -3.40
CA ALA A 22 4.89 33.86 -3.65
C ALA A 22 6.22 34.62 -3.83
N GLN A 23 7.36 33.97 -3.72
CA GLN A 23 8.67 34.58 -3.95
C GLN A 23 9.00 34.83 -5.44
N PHE A 24 8.21 34.29 -6.37
CA PHE A 24 8.39 34.55 -7.79
C PHE A 24 7.18 35.32 -8.34
N PRO A 25 7.37 36.51 -8.91
CA PRO A 25 6.27 37.22 -9.55
C PRO A 25 5.81 36.44 -10.78
N VAL A 26 4.66 35.75 -10.65
CA VAL A 26 4.01 35.08 -11.77
C VAL A 26 3.10 36.08 -12.46
N ALA A 27 3.48 36.54 -13.62
CA ALA A 27 2.64 37.36 -14.48
C ALA A 27 1.66 36.45 -15.23
N LEU A 28 0.36 36.59 -14.95
CA LEU A 28 -0.70 35.99 -15.75
C LEU A 28 -0.98 36.89 -16.95
N THR A 29 -0.63 36.44 -18.14
CA THR A 29 -0.91 37.19 -19.37
C THR A 29 -2.15 36.61 -20.05
N PHE A 30 -3.26 37.34 -20.07
CA PHE A 30 -4.44 36.99 -20.84
C PHE A 30 -4.27 37.46 -22.30
N ARG A 31 -4.24 36.54 -23.25
CA ARG A 31 -4.12 36.85 -24.68
C ARG A 31 -5.46 37.14 -25.35
N GLY A 32 -6.58 36.83 -24.68
CA GLY A 32 -7.92 37.12 -25.13
C GLY A 32 -8.97 36.42 -24.25
N ILE A 33 -10.11 37.05 -24.13
CA ILE A 33 -11.28 36.48 -23.48
C ILE A 33 -12.42 36.48 -24.49
N THR A 34 -12.92 35.30 -24.84
CA THR A 34 -14.08 35.15 -25.72
C THR A 34 -15.25 34.61 -24.90
N ALA A 35 -16.32 35.37 -24.79
CA ALA A 35 -17.54 34.92 -24.18
C ALA A 35 -18.39 34.14 -25.20
N ASN A 36 -19.01 33.04 -24.75
CA ASN A 36 -19.92 32.22 -25.54
C ASN A 36 -19.35 31.79 -26.91
N ALA A 37 -18.04 31.50 -26.94
CA ALA A 37 -17.41 30.99 -28.14
C ALA A 37 -18.14 29.68 -28.58
N PRO A 38 -18.44 29.52 -29.89
CA PRO A 38 -19.04 28.28 -30.37
C PRO A 38 -18.09 27.12 -30.07
N ARG A 39 -18.55 26.13 -29.33
CA ARG A 39 -17.78 24.93 -29.06
C ARG A 39 -17.66 24.10 -30.33
N ALA A 40 -16.48 24.05 -30.92
CA ALA A 40 -16.21 23.07 -31.94
C ALA A 40 -16.37 21.66 -31.35
N LEU A 41 -16.88 20.71 -32.14
CA LEU A 41 -16.92 19.31 -31.73
C LEU A 41 -15.47 18.81 -31.54
N ASP A 42 -15.04 18.72 -30.30
CA ASP A 42 -13.69 18.25 -29.95
C ASP A 42 -13.72 16.73 -29.74
N PHE A 43 -13.37 16.00 -30.80
CA PHE A 43 -13.25 14.55 -30.74
C PHE A 43 -11.92 14.15 -30.11
N SER A 44 -11.95 13.80 -28.82
CA SER A 44 -10.79 13.25 -28.12
C SER A 44 -10.66 11.75 -28.37
N ILE A 45 -9.65 11.35 -29.17
CA ILE A 45 -9.33 9.93 -29.41
C ILE A 45 -9.04 9.18 -28.10
N LEU A 46 -8.39 9.84 -27.14
CA LEU A 46 -8.07 9.26 -25.85
C LEU A 46 -9.33 8.96 -25.03
N ARG A 47 -10.28 9.89 -25.01
CA ARG A 47 -11.59 9.70 -24.34
C ARG A 47 -12.39 8.60 -25.01
N PHE A 48 -12.44 8.58 -26.35
CA PHE A 48 -13.09 7.53 -27.11
C PHE A 48 -12.50 6.16 -26.76
N CYS A 49 -11.18 6.02 -26.79
CA CYS A 49 -10.49 4.77 -26.44
C CYS A 49 -10.76 4.37 -24.97
N ALA A 50 -10.74 5.31 -24.03
CA ALA A 50 -11.03 5.03 -22.62
C ALA A 50 -12.47 4.52 -22.43
N ILE A 51 -13.45 5.18 -23.02
CA ILE A 51 -14.86 4.76 -22.96
C ILE A 51 -15.04 3.40 -23.66
N PHE A 52 -14.45 3.22 -24.85
CA PHE A 52 -14.52 1.95 -25.59
C PHE A 52 -13.94 0.79 -24.76
N LEU A 53 -12.77 0.97 -24.16
CA LEU A 53 -12.13 -0.04 -23.30
C LEU A 53 -12.97 -0.33 -22.04
N ALA A 54 -13.56 0.70 -21.43
CA ALA A 54 -14.48 0.52 -20.31
C ALA A 54 -15.71 -0.29 -20.70
N LEU A 55 -16.35 0.02 -21.84
CA LEU A 55 -17.48 -0.74 -22.35
C LEU A 55 -17.11 -2.17 -22.72
N LEU A 56 -15.94 -2.37 -23.30
CA LEU A 56 -15.40 -3.71 -23.61
C LEU A 56 -15.17 -4.53 -22.34
N ALA A 57 -14.65 -3.91 -21.29
CA ALA A 57 -14.47 -4.55 -19.98
C ALA A 57 -15.82 -4.94 -19.36
N VAL A 58 -16.81 -4.03 -19.36
CA VAL A 58 -18.18 -4.31 -18.89
C VAL A 58 -18.81 -5.47 -19.71
N TYR A 59 -18.66 -5.44 -21.03
CA TYR A 59 -19.16 -6.51 -21.89
C TYR A 59 -18.48 -7.86 -21.58
N GLY A 60 -17.15 -7.85 -21.37
CA GLY A 60 -16.38 -9.04 -21.03
C GLY A 60 -16.70 -9.59 -19.62
N LEU A 61 -17.09 -8.72 -18.70
CA LEU A 61 -17.42 -9.08 -17.32
C LEU A 61 -18.90 -9.40 -17.09
N ARG A 62 -19.76 -9.23 -18.10
CA ARG A 62 -21.19 -9.60 -17.97
C ARG A 62 -21.35 -11.07 -17.57
N PRO A 63 -22.36 -11.44 -16.73
CA PRO A 63 -22.54 -12.81 -16.24
C PRO A 63 -22.64 -13.89 -17.32
N ALA A 64 -23.09 -13.53 -18.53
CA ALA A 64 -23.18 -14.42 -19.68
C ALA A 64 -21.86 -14.59 -20.46
N SER A 65 -20.76 -13.91 -20.06
CA SER A 65 -19.50 -14.03 -20.81
C SER A 65 -18.84 -15.39 -20.60
N GLY A 66 -18.08 -15.83 -21.60
CA GLY A 66 -17.32 -17.08 -21.53
C GLY A 66 -16.28 -17.11 -20.40
N LEU A 67 -15.84 -15.95 -19.90
CA LEU A 67 -14.89 -15.86 -18.78
C LEU A 67 -15.48 -16.42 -17.47
N TRP A 68 -16.80 -16.32 -17.26
CA TRP A 68 -17.47 -16.88 -16.09
C TRP A 68 -17.77 -18.37 -16.19
N HIS A 69 -17.88 -18.88 -17.41
CA HIS A 69 -18.19 -20.30 -17.67
C HIS A 69 -16.96 -21.16 -17.79
N ARG A 70 -15.81 -20.55 -18.00
CA ARG A 70 -14.51 -21.22 -18.13
C ARG A 70 -13.77 -21.20 -16.79
N ARG A 71 -13.26 -22.37 -16.37
CA ARG A 71 -12.36 -22.47 -15.21
C ARG A 71 -11.03 -21.82 -15.52
N TRP A 72 -10.44 -21.17 -14.52
CA TRP A 72 -9.09 -20.65 -14.64
C TRP A 72 -8.07 -21.78 -14.74
N LEU A 73 -7.30 -21.79 -15.80
CA LEU A 73 -6.23 -22.76 -16.05
C LEU A 73 -4.94 -22.02 -16.44
N ALA A 74 -3.94 -22.03 -15.57
CA ALA A 74 -2.65 -21.38 -15.82
C ALA A 74 -1.91 -21.91 -17.07
N GLY A 75 -2.25 -23.13 -17.57
CA GLY A 75 -1.74 -23.68 -18.82
C GLY A 75 -2.48 -23.21 -20.07
N ASN A 76 -3.67 -22.62 -19.94
CA ASN A 76 -4.46 -22.16 -21.08
C ASN A 76 -3.94 -20.84 -21.64
N VAL A 77 -3.73 -20.75 -22.95
CA VAL A 77 -3.16 -19.58 -23.63
C VAL A 77 -4.06 -18.35 -23.46
N CYS A 78 -5.39 -18.51 -23.62
CA CYS A 78 -6.35 -17.41 -23.49
C CYS A 78 -6.41 -16.87 -22.04
N ASP A 79 -6.28 -17.74 -21.03
CA ASP A 79 -6.26 -17.32 -19.62
C ASP A 79 -4.98 -16.57 -19.31
N ARG A 80 -3.83 -17.05 -19.81
CA ARG A 80 -2.55 -16.32 -19.69
C ARG A 80 -2.58 -14.99 -20.41
N ALA A 81 -3.13 -14.94 -21.61
CA ALA A 81 -3.27 -13.68 -22.35
C ALA A 81 -4.14 -12.66 -21.58
N ALA A 82 -5.28 -13.09 -21.04
CA ALA A 82 -6.14 -12.22 -20.22
C ALA A 82 -5.43 -11.73 -18.95
N ALA A 83 -4.69 -12.61 -18.27
CA ALA A 83 -3.88 -12.23 -17.10
C ALA A 83 -2.73 -11.28 -17.48
N ALA A 84 -2.06 -11.52 -18.63
CA ALA A 84 -1.01 -10.64 -19.13
C ALA A 84 -1.54 -9.25 -19.47
N VAL A 85 -2.71 -9.15 -20.14
CA VAL A 85 -3.35 -7.85 -20.44
C VAL A 85 -3.67 -7.10 -19.14
N LEU A 86 -4.30 -7.77 -18.16
CA LEU A 86 -4.57 -7.16 -16.86
C LEU A 86 -3.27 -6.74 -16.17
N GLY A 87 -2.25 -7.61 -16.18
CA GLY A 87 -0.95 -7.33 -15.59
C GLY A 87 -0.25 -6.14 -16.24
N LEU A 88 -0.27 -6.04 -17.57
CA LEU A 88 0.31 -4.92 -18.31
C LEU A 88 -0.40 -3.59 -18.01
N VAL A 89 -1.74 -3.59 -17.96
CA VAL A 89 -2.50 -2.40 -17.60
C VAL A 89 -2.16 -1.93 -16.18
N LEU A 90 -2.16 -2.84 -15.20
CA LEU A 90 -1.82 -2.50 -13.82
C LEU A 90 -0.35 -2.07 -13.69
N ALA A 91 0.58 -2.76 -14.38
CA ALA A 91 2.00 -2.42 -14.39
C ALA A 91 2.30 -1.06 -15.02
N ALA A 92 1.54 -0.64 -16.03
CA ALA A 92 1.69 0.69 -16.63
C ALA A 92 1.49 1.79 -15.60
N PHE A 93 0.47 1.67 -14.74
CA PHE A 93 0.27 2.61 -13.63
C PHE A 93 1.39 2.54 -12.60
N VAL A 94 1.92 1.34 -12.30
CA VAL A 94 3.07 1.17 -11.39
C VAL A 94 4.29 1.93 -11.88
N VAL A 95 4.54 1.90 -13.19
CA VAL A 95 5.71 2.56 -13.79
C VAL A 95 5.55 4.08 -13.84
N VAL A 96 4.32 4.58 -14.01
CA VAL A 96 4.08 6.00 -14.32
C VAL A 96 3.79 6.82 -13.05
N ILE A 97 3.01 6.28 -12.11
CA ILE A 97 2.53 7.03 -10.93
C ILE A 97 3.66 7.65 -10.09
N PRO A 98 4.78 6.95 -9.77
CA PRO A 98 5.83 7.54 -8.95
C PRO A 98 6.49 8.80 -9.55
N PHE A 99 6.32 9.00 -10.85
CA PHE A 99 6.88 10.14 -11.58
C PHE A 99 5.82 11.21 -11.94
N TRP A 100 4.63 11.13 -11.42
CA TRP A 100 3.61 12.18 -11.61
C TRP A 100 4.00 13.49 -10.94
N GLU A 101 4.77 13.43 -9.87
CA GLU A 101 5.45 14.59 -9.32
C GLU A 101 6.75 14.85 -10.10
N PRO A 102 6.90 16.03 -10.76
CA PRO A 102 8.04 16.29 -11.62
C PRO A 102 9.41 16.27 -10.92
N SER A 103 9.45 16.50 -9.61
CA SER A 103 10.66 16.42 -8.80
C SER A 103 11.26 15.02 -8.71
N ASN A 104 10.45 13.97 -8.94
CA ASN A 104 10.85 12.57 -8.82
C ASN A 104 11.48 11.97 -10.08
N THR A 105 11.83 12.76 -11.09
CA THR A 105 12.29 12.26 -12.40
C THR A 105 13.76 11.85 -12.44
N GLY A 106 14.54 12.15 -11.41
CA GLY A 106 15.96 11.79 -11.31
C GLY A 106 16.20 10.34 -10.83
N LEU A 107 17.35 9.76 -11.23
CA LEU A 107 17.80 8.49 -10.66
C LEU A 107 18.42 8.67 -9.27
N ALA A 108 19.08 9.80 -9.04
CA ALA A 108 19.64 10.19 -7.75
C ALA A 108 19.24 11.63 -7.43
N THR A 109 18.98 11.89 -6.16
CA THR A 109 18.69 13.24 -5.68
C THR A 109 19.96 13.87 -5.12
N LYS A 110 20.14 15.19 -5.36
CA LYS A 110 21.36 15.90 -4.95
C LYS A 110 21.39 16.25 -3.47
N ASP A 111 20.22 16.39 -2.86
CA ASP A 111 20.13 16.99 -1.54
C ASP A 111 19.77 15.95 -0.48
N TYR A 112 20.64 15.85 0.49
CA TYR A 112 20.36 15.23 1.78
C TYR A 112 19.51 16.19 2.61
N ASN A 113 18.62 15.64 3.36
CA ASN A 113 17.54 16.35 3.96
C ASN A 113 17.90 17.11 5.22
N THR A 114 17.74 18.40 5.18
CA THR A 114 17.58 19.24 6.37
C THR A 114 16.15 19.80 6.36
N ALA A 115 15.47 19.71 7.49
CA ALA A 115 14.25 20.47 7.68
C ALA A 115 14.64 21.93 7.92
N PHE A 116 14.32 22.82 7.00
CA PHE A 116 14.46 24.24 7.22
C PHE A 116 13.16 24.80 7.76
N TRP A 117 13.24 25.41 8.92
CA TRP A 117 12.24 26.35 9.40
C TRP A 117 12.78 27.75 9.07
N ASP A 118 12.17 28.45 8.13
CA ASP A 118 12.61 29.78 7.71
C ASP A 118 11.86 30.93 8.41
N GLY A 119 11.21 30.68 9.52
CA GLY A 119 10.46 31.68 10.28
C GLY A 119 9.09 32.04 9.69
N GLU A 120 8.78 31.58 8.49
CA GLU A 120 7.52 31.83 7.77
C GLU A 120 6.75 30.55 7.41
N SER A 121 7.02 29.43 8.08
CA SER A 121 6.25 28.17 7.99
C SER A 121 6.35 27.34 6.72
N THR A 122 7.40 27.41 5.94
CA THR A 122 7.61 26.48 4.84
C THR A 122 8.63 25.42 5.21
N VAL A 123 8.16 24.24 5.54
CA VAL A 123 9.01 23.07 5.79
C VAL A 123 9.20 22.35 4.45
N SER A 124 10.37 22.46 3.86
CA SER A 124 10.76 21.67 2.69
C SER A 124 11.36 20.35 3.18
N PHE A 125 10.66 19.24 2.95
CA PHE A 125 11.13 17.90 3.34
C PHE A 125 11.56 17.12 2.10
N VAL A 126 12.85 16.90 1.94
CA VAL A 126 13.38 15.89 1.03
C VAL A 126 13.99 14.77 1.89
N TYR A 127 13.30 13.63 2.04
CA TYR A 127 13.70 12.59 2.97
C TYR A 127 14.58 11.53 2.31
N GLN A 128 15.89 11.75 2.27
CA GLN A 128 16.89 10.81 1.76
C GLN A 128 17.60 10.03 2.89
N GLN A 129 16.91 9.78 3.98
CA GLN A 129 17.48 9.11 5.16
C GLN A 129 18.16 7.78 4.83
N TYR A 130 17.61 6.99 3.90
CA TYR A 130 18.22 5.73 3.49
C TYR A 130 19.50 5.90 2.67
N GLY A 131 19.62 6.99 1.90
CA GLY A 131 20.87 7.32 1.21
C GLY A 131 21.98 7.65 2.22
N ALA A 132 21.68 8.50 3.19
CA ALA A 132 22.63 8.82 4.26
C ALA A 132 23.02 7.60 5.10
N LEU A 133 22.03 6.73 5.40
CA LEU A 133 22.30 5.47 6.10
C LEU A 133 23.23 4.55 5.28
N ALA A 134 23.01 4.45 3.96
CA ALA A 134 23.88 3.64 3.09
C ALA A 134 25.31 4.16 3.10
N HIS A 135 25.49 5.48 3.00
CA HIS A 135 26.80 6.12 3.09
C HIS A 135 27.49 5.84 4.42
N SER A 136 26.79 6.03 5.54
CA SER A 136 27.31 5.73 6.88
C SER A 136 27.72 4.27 7.02
N LEU A 137 26.90 3.33 6.54
CA LEU A 137 27.20 1.89 6.59
C LEU A 137 28.44 1.52 5.77
N LEU A 138 28.66 2.14 4.61
CA LEU A 138 29.88 1.94 3.80
C LEU A 138 31.13 2.47 4.52
N ASN A 139 30.98 3.49 5.35
CA ASN A 139 32.03 4.04 6.20
C ASN A 139 32.16 3.32 7.56
N GLY A 140 31.48 2.18 7.75
CA GLY A 140 31.54 1.38 8.98
C GLY A 140 30.82 1.99 10.19
N ARG A 141 29.89 2.92 9.96
CA ARG A 141 29.10 3.61 11.00
C ARG A 141 27.65 3.13 10.99
N LEU A 142 27.00 3.18 12.16
CA LEU A 142 25.58 2.90 12.33
C LEU A 142 24.75 4.18 12.57
N ASP A 143 25.42 5.25 13.02
CA ASP A 143 24.90 6.61 13.13
C ASP A 143 25.11 7.39 11.81
N LEU A 144 24.34 8.43 11.60
CA LEU A 144 24.48 9.31 10.44
C LEU A 144 25.68 10.26 10.61
N GLU A 145 26.33 10.60 9.51
CA GLU A 145 27.40 11.59 9.45
C GLU A 145 26.82 13.01 9.51
N ALA A 146 26.28 13.37 10.68
CA ALA A 146 25.66 14.66 10.92
C ALA A 146 25.93 15.06 12.37
N ASP A 147 26.48 16.25 12.56
CA ASP A 147 26.77 16.80 13.88
C ASP A 147 25.53 17.55 14.41
N PRO A 148 25.02 17.14 15.59
CA PRO A 148 23.93 17.87 16.22
C PRO A 148 24.35 19.27 16.66
N PRO A 149 23.47 20.28 16.62
CA PRO A 149 23.74 21.60 17.17
C PRO A 149 24.10 21.51 18.66
N ALA A 150 25.04 22.35 19.11
CA ALA A 150 25.45 22.37 20.50
C ALA A 150 24.29 22.70 21.45
N GLU A 151 23.38 23.53 21.01
CA GLU A 151 22.16 23.92 21.73
C GLU A 151 21.22 22.71 21.94
N LEU A 152 21.10 21.81 20.95
CA LEU A 152 20.33 20.58 21.08
C LEU A 152 20.93 19.62 22.11
N LEU A 153 22.28 19.53 22.11
CA LEU A 153 23.02 18.71 23.08
C LEU A 153 22.92 19.24 24.52
N ALA A 154 22.65 20.54 24.67
CA ALA A 154 22.54 21.20 25.99
C ALA A 154 21.11 21.12 26.58
N LEU A 155 20.10 20.65 25.82
CA LEU A 155 18.75 20.51 26.34
C LEU A 155 18.61 19.32 27.28
N ASP A 156 17.93 19.50 28.39
CA ASP A 156 17.56 18.41 29.32
C ASP A 156 16.64 17.39 28.63
N ASN A 157 15.71 17.88 27.81
CA ASN A 157 14.84 17.04 26.99
C ASN A 157 14.84 17.51 25.53
N PRO A 158 15.68 16.94 24.65
CA PRO A 158 15.74 17.31 23.25
C PRO A 158 14.49 16.89 22.45
N TYR A 159 13.66 16.03 23.00
CA TYR A 159 12.45 15.52 22.33
C TYR A 159 11.24 16.44 22.49
N ASP A 160 11.26 17.36 23.46
CA ASP A 160 10.22 18.36 23.64
C ASP A 160 10.35 19.46 22.57
N ALA A 161 9.35 19.51 21.66
CA ALA A 161 9.31 20.52 20.60
C ALA A 161 9.25 21.95 21.19
N GLY A 162 8.48 22.16 22.27
CA GLY A 162 8.39 23.46 22.92
C GLY A 162 9.73 23.94 23.52
N ALA A 163 10.53 23.03 24.06
CA ALA A 163 11.88 23.35 24.56
C ALA A 163 12.84 23.71 23.41
N ARG A 164 12.76 22.98 22.25
CA ARG A 164 13.54 23.32 21.07
C ARG A 164 13.15 24.68 20.50
N ASP A 165 11.84 24.95 20.38
CA ASP A 165 11.32 26.22 19.88
C ASP A 165 11.72 27.40 20.79
N ALA A 166 11.64 27.22 22.12
CA ALA A 166 12.07 28.23 23.10
C ALA A 166 13.59 28.53 23.02
N ALA A 167 14.39 27.52 22.70
CA ALA A 167 15.83 27.65 22.49
C ALA A 167 16.18 28.09 21.05
N GLN A 168 15.21 28.32 20.18
CA GLN A 168 15.38 28.70 18.76
C GLN A 168 16.25 27.72 17.97
N ILE A 169 16.16 26.41 18.27
CA ILE A 169 16.92 25.37 17.61
C ILE A 169 16.16 24.96 16.34
N ASN A 170 16.60 25.46 15.21
CA ASN A 170 15.96 25.23 13.89
C ASN A 170 16.72 24.22 13.03
N ASP A 171 18.04 24.07 13.25
CA ASP A 171 18.89 23.15 12.50
C ASP A 171 18.92 21.75 13.14
N ILE A 172 17.83 21.02 12.97
CA ILE A 172 17.71 19.63 13.42
C ILE A 172 17.34 18.70 12.26
N HIS A 173 17.76 17.46 12.35
CA HIS A 173 17.29 16.42 11.45
C HIS A 173 15.89 15.96 11.87
N TRP A 174 14.87 16.55 11.28
CA TRP A 174 13.47 16.22 11.56
C TRP A 174 13.16 14.76 11.27
N ASP A 175 12.39 14.13 12.15
CA ASP A 175 11.98 12.72 12.05
C ASP A 175 13.14 11.72 11.94
N HIS A 176 14.28 12.07 12.58
CA HIS A 176 15.37 11.16 12.83
C HIS A 176 15.41 10.80 14.32
N ALA A 177 15.84 9.60 14.63
CA ALA A 177 16.12 9.24 16.01
C ALA A 177 17.39 9.93 16.49
N PHE A 178 17.29 10.66 17.58
CA PHE A 178 18.40 11.31 18.25
C PHE A 178 18.69 10.56 19.57
N TYR A 179 19.84 9.90 19.65
CA TYR A 179 20.17 9.09 20.81
C TYR A 179 21.67 9.21 21.16
N ASN A 180 21.96 9.50 22.43
CA ASN A 180 23.33 9.70 22.92
C ASN A 180 24.14 10.70 22.06
N GLY A 181 23.53 11.82 21.68
CA GLY A 181 24.18 12.89 20.92
C GLY A 181 24.46 12.55 19.45
N ARG A 182 23.77 11.57 18.88
CA ARG A 182 23.91 11.14 17.48
C ARG A 182 22.58 10.95 16.81
N TYR A 183 22.55 11.15 15.47
CA TYR A 183 21.38 10.89 14.66
C TYR A 183 21.39 9.47 14.09
N TYR A 184 20.22 8.85 14.05
CA TYR A 184 20.00 7.52 13.48
C TYR A 184 18.73 7.49 12.64
N VAL A 185 18.71 6.61 11.64
CA VAL A 185 17.46 6.24 10.96
C VAL A 185 16.74 5.20 11.81
N TYR A 186 15.54 5.50 12.29
CA TYR A 186 14.74 4.56 13.09
C TYR A 186 13.84 3.67 12.23
N PHE A 187 13.59 4.05 10.99
CA PHE A 187 12.91 3.18 10.03
C PHE A 187 13.70 1.90 9.81
N GLY A 188 13.00 0.82 9.43
CA GLY A 188 13.64 -0.46 9.21
C GLY A 188 14.76 -0.39 8.17
N ILE A 189 15.87 -1.06 8.43
CA ILE A 189 17.10 -1.02 7.62
C ILE A 189 16.97 -1.71 6.25
N VAL A 190 16.01 -2.63 6.08
CA VAL A 190 15.94 -3.53 4.92
C VAL A 190 15.79 -2.79 3.58
N PRO A 191 14.97 -1.73 3.43
CA PRO A 191 14.93 -0.98 2.17
C PRO A 191 16.30 -0.44 1.77
N CYS A 192 17.07 0.09 2.73
CA CYS A 192 18.44 0.55 2.51
C CYS A 192 19.36 -0.57 2.02
N LEU A 193 19.34 -1.74 2.70
CA LEU A 193 20.18 -2.90 2.35
C LEU A 193 19.86 -3.48 0.97
N LEU A 194 18.61 -3.38 0.53
CA LEU A 194 18.19 -3.93 -0.76
C LEU A 194 18.50 -3.01 -1.94
N PHE A 195 18.53 -1.69 -1.74
CA PHE A 195 18.60 -0.74 -2.83
C PHE A 195 19.71 0.30 -2.67
N GLN A 196 19.67 1.16 -1.66
CA GLN A 196 20.60 2.28 -1.53
C GLN A 196 22.03 1.81 -1.31
N LEU A 197 22.24 0.90 -0.38
CA LEU A 197 23.58 0.38 -0.07
C LEU A 197 24.26 -0.30 -1.28
N PRO A 198 23.63 -1.29 -1.97
CA PRO A 198 24.27 -1.89 -3.14
C PRO A 198 24.42 -0.93 -4.32
N PHE A 199 23.50 0.03 -4.49
CA PHE A 199 23.60 1.04 -5.53
C PHE A 199 24.83 1.93 -5.32
N GLU A 200 25.00 2.50 -4.12
CA GLU A 200 26.15 3.35 -3.80
C GLU A 200 27.46 2.56 -3.82
N ALA A 201 27.48 1.35 -3.27
CA ALA A 201 28.66 0.48 -3.29
C ALA A 201 29.13 0.14 -4.72
N LEU A 202 28.22 -0.01 -5.68
CA LEU A 202 28.54 -0.37 -7.06
C LEU A 202 28.81 0.82 -7.97
N THR A 203 28.16 1.95 -7.73
CA THR A 203 28.21 3.13 -8.62
C THR A 203 29.01 4.31 -8.06
N GLY A 204 29.23 4.35 -6.75
CA GLY A 204 29.75 5.52 -6.04
C GLY A 204 28.78 6.70 -5.98
N ILE A 205 27.55 6.55 -6.47
CA ILE A 205 26.53 7.60 -6.48
C ILE A 205 25.67 7.50 -5.23
N GLN A 206 25.63 8.55 -4.44
CA GLN A 206 24.80 8.65 -3.24
C GLN A 206 23.34 8.98 -3.57
N ASN A 207 22.47 8.74 -2.59
CA ASN A 207 21.07 9.19 -2.59
C ASN A 207 20.25 8.68 -3.79
N LEU A 208 20.27 7.35 -4.03
CA LEU A 208 19.35 6.72 -4.98
C LEU A 208 17.90 7.12 -4.66
N ALA A 209 17.21 7.70 -5.64
CA ALA A 209 15.83 8.15 -5.51
C ALA A 209 14.88 6.98 -5.17
N TYR A 210 13.84 7.26 -4.38
CA TYR A 210 12.88 6.20 -3.99
C TYR A 210 11.94 5.80 -5.12
N ALA A 211 11.59 6.72 -6.04
CA ALA A 211 10.65 6.44 -7.12
C ALA A 211 11.03 5.21 -7.98
N PRO A 212 12.25 5.07 -8.52
CA PRO A 212 12.64 3.87 -9.28
C PRO A 212 12.64 2.59 -8.42
N CYS A 213 13.00 2.68 -7.13
CA CYS A 213 12.92 1.55 -6.21
C CYS A 213 11.47 1.10 -6.01
N MET A 214 10.56 2.06 -5.85
CA MET A 214 9.13 1.79 -5.67
C MET A 214 8.49 1.22 -6.93
N VAL A 215 8.95 1.58 -8.13
CA VAL A 215 8.54 0.88 -9.37
C VAL A 215 8.89 -0.60 -9.29
N LEU A 216 10.13 -0.94 -8.94
CA LEU A 216 10.54 -2.34 -8.87
C LEU A 216 9.77 -3.11 -7.79
N LEU A 217 9.64 -2.54 -6.59
CA LEU A 217 8.83 -3.12 -5.51
C LEU A 217 7.36 -3.28 -5.90
N GLY A 218 6.81 -2.30 -6.60
CA GLY A 218 5.44 -2.34 -7.10
C GLY A 218 5.21 -3.44 -8.12
N LEU A 219 6.16 -3.66 -9.02
CA LEU A 219 6.10 -4.78 -9.98
C LEU A 219 6.21 -6.13 -9.26
N ILE A 220 7.08 -6.25 -8.24
CA ILE A 220 7.19 -7.44 -7.39
C ILE A 220 5.88 -7.70 -6.66
N PHE A 221 5.31 -6.66 -6.03
CA PHE A 221 4.02 -6.75 -5.33
C PHE A 221 2.91 -7.22 -6.27
N LEU A 222 2.81 -6.62 -7.45
CA LEU A 222 1.81 -6.99 -8.45
C LEU A 222 1.97 -8.45 -8.91
N ALA A 223 3.20 -8.87 -9.23
CA ALA A 223 3.47 -10.26 -9.60
C ALA A 223 3.11 -11.23 -8.46
N ALA A 224 3.40 -10.85 -7.20
CA ALA A 224 3.03 -11.61 -6.03
C ALA A 224 1.50 -11.72 -5.84
N CYS A 225 0.73 -10.68 -6.15
CA CYS A 225 -0.74 -10.74 -6.14
C CYS A 225 -1.27 -11.80 -7.10
N PHE A 226 -0.78 -11.82 -8.36
CA PHE A 226 -1.11 -12.89 -9.32
C PHE A 226 -0.72 -14.26 -8.80
N GLY A 227 0.48 -14.37 -8.22
CA GLY A 227 1.02 -15.61 -7.68
C GLY A 227 0.22 -16.17 -6.52
N VAL A 228 -0.07 -15.34 -5.51
CA VAL A 228 -0.82 -15.74 -4.29
C VAL A 228 -2.24 -16.18 -4.65
N VAL A 229 -2.98 -15.35 -5.42
CA VAL A 229 -4.35 -15.69 -5.85
C VAL A 229 -4.33 -16.95 -6.74
N GLY A 230 -3.35 -17.08 -7.64
CA GLY A 230 -3.19 -18.26 -8.48
C GLY A 230 -2.91 -19.55 -7.69
N GLN A 231 -2.09 -19.48 -6.63
CA GLN A 231 -1.88 -20.62 -5.73
C GLN A 231 -3.13 -20.96 -4.92
N ALA A 232 -3.87 -19.95 -4.45
CA ALA A 232 -5.11 -20.16 -3.73
C ALA A 232 -6.17 -20.86 -4.61
N VAL A 233 -6.33 -20.41 -5.85
CA VAL A 233 -7.23 -21.07 -6.82
C VAL A 233 -6.79 -22.49 -7.07
N ARG A 234 -5.54 -22.72 -7.42
CA ARG A 234 -5.01 -24.06 -7.71
C ARG A 234 -5.19 -25.03 -6.55
N ARG A 235 -4.97 -24.56 -5.34
CA ARG A 235 -4.94 -25.43 -4.15
C ARG A 235 -6.31 -25.66 -3.55
N TRP A 236 -7.15 -24.64 -3.48
CA TRP A 236 -8.39 -24.69 -2.69
C TRP A 236 -9.65 -24.54 -3.53
N PHE A 237 -9.56 -23.88 -4.68
CA PHE A 237 -10.71 -23.53 -5.50
C PHE A 237 -10.48 -23.82 -7.01
N PRO A 238 -10.11 -25.07 -7.40
CA PRO A 238 -9.78 -25.38 -8.79
C PRO A 238 -10.96 -25.23 -9.77
N GLN A 239 -12.16 -24.95 -9.25
CA GLN A 239 -13.35 -24.66 -10.07
C GLN A 239 -13.59 -23.15 -10.24
N ALA A 240 -12.77 -22.27 -9.65
CA ALA A 240 -12.92 -20.83 -9.79
C ALA A 240 -12.92 -20.45 -11.28
N SER A 241 -13.83 -19.54 -11.65
CA SER A 241 -13.92 -19.05 -13.02
C SER A 241 -12.73 -18.15 -13.38
N ALA A 242 -12.42 -18.02 -14.68
CA ALA A 242 -11.37 -17.13 -15.15
C ALA A 242 -11.68 -15.67 -14.77
N ALA A 243 -12.96 -15.24 -14.88
CA ALA A 243 -13.38 -13.91 -14.46
C ALA A 243 -13.15 -13.68 -12.96
N ALA A 244 -13.55 -14.66 -12.11
CA ALA A 244 -13.35 -14.54 -10.66
C ALA A 244 -11.86 -14.43 -10.29
N TYR A 245 -10.97 -15.19 -10.94
CA TYR A 245 -9.53 -15.08 -10.74
C TYR A 245 -9.01 -13.68 -11.09
N LEU A 246 -9.31 -13.18 -12.29
CA LEU A 246 -8.84 -11.87 -12.77
C LEU A 246 -9.35 -10.73 -11.90
N LEU A 247 -10.64 -10.75 -11.55
CA LEU A 247 -11.23 -9.75 -10.67
C LEU A 247 -10.70 -9.83 -9.25
N ALA A 248 -10.39 -11.03 -8.72
CA ALA A 248 -9.77 -11.17 -7.42
C ALA A 248 -8.35 -10.59 -7.39
N VAL A 249 -7.55 -10.81 -8.45
CA VAL A 249 -6.23 -10.18 -8.58
C VAL A 249 -6.37 -8.65 -8.65
N ALA A 250 -7.29 -8.14 -9.48
CA ALA A 250 -7.57 -6.72 -9.58
C ALA A 250 -8.03 -6.13 -8.23
N ALA A 251 -8.90 -6.85 -7.48
CA ALA A 251 -9.36 -6.42 -6.17
C ALA A 251 -8.20 -6.33 -5.15
N VAL A 252 -7.28 -7.32 -5.13
CA VAL A 252 -6.12 -7.28 -4.21
C VAL A 252 -5.17 -6.14 -4.59
N ALA A 253 -4.89 -5.93 -5.86
CA ALA A 253 -4.00 -4.88 -6.32
C ALA A 253 -4.61 -3.48 -6.15
N LEU A 254 -5.85 -3.26 -6.60
CA LEU A 254 -6.51 -1.95 -6.58
C LEU A 254 -7.12 -1.62 -5.21
N GLY A 255 -7.64 -2.61 -4.50
CA GLY A 255 -8.29 -2.42 -3.20
C GLY A 255 -7.31 -2.12 -2.06
N SER A 256 -6.05 -2.51 -2.17
CA SER A 256 -4.99 -2.12 -1.24
C SER A 256 -4.60 -0.65 -1.45
N GLN A 257 -3.83 -0.07 -0.53
CA GLN A 257 -3.34 1.31 -0.66
C GLN A 257 -2.12 1.42 -1.61
N PHE A 258 -1.84 0.40 -2.36
CA PHE A 258 -0.66 0.22 -3.19
C PHE A 258 -0.38 1.41 -4.12
N TYR A 259 -1.39 1.83 -4.94
CA TYR A 259 -1.20 2.94 -5.88
C TYR A 259 -1.09 4.30 -5.18
N TYR A 260 -1.71 4.48 -4.02
CA TYR A 260 -1.54 5.66 -3.20
C TYR A 260 -0.09 5.77 -2.69
N LEU A 261 0.51 4.65 -2.24
CA LEU A 261 1.92 4.66 -1.83
C LEU A 261 2.84 5.03 -3.01
N LEU A 262 2.57 4.53 -4.22
CA LEU A 262 3.35 4.86 -5.41
C LEU A 262 3.33 6.35 -5.77
N LEU A 263 2.23 7.04 -5.45
CA LEU A 263 2.10 8.49 -5.68
C LEU A 263 3.04 9.30 -4.78
N ARG A 264 3.46 8.72 -3.65
CA ARG A 264 4.27 9.38 -2.60
C ARG A 264 5.59 8.62 -2.41
N PRO A 265 6.59 8.80 -3.29
CA PRO A 265 7.87 8.12 -3.16
C PRO A 265 8.74 8.74 -2.06
N TYR A 266 8.21 8.75 -0.82
CA TYR A 266 8.87 9.21 0.39
C TYR A 266 9.29 8.01 1.25
N ILE A 267 10.11 8.27 2.26
CA ILE A 267 10.69 7.23 3.12
C ILE A 267 9.65 6.31 3.76
N TYR A 268 8.51 6.88 4.19
CA TYR A 268 7.45 6.14 4.87
C TYR A 268 6.77 5.14 3.93
N GLU A 269 6.30 5.64 2.79
CA GLU A 269 5.60 4.86 1.78
C GLU A 269 6.52 3.82 1.15
N TYR A 270 7.80 4.16 0.99
CA TYR A 270 8.82 3.25 0.49
C TYR A 270 9.04 2.06 1.44
N ALA A 271 9.19 2.31 2.75
CA ALA A 271 9.34 1.25 3.74
C ALA A 271 8.09 0.34 3.81
N ILE A 272 6.89 0.93 3.77
CA ILE A 272 5.61 0.20 3.78
C ILE A 272 5.48 -0.68 2.52
N LEU A 273 5.77 -0.12 1.34
CA LEU A 273 5.68 -0.86 0.08
C LEU A 273 6.70 -1.99 0.01
N CYS A 274 7.92 -1.77 0.51
CA CYS A 274 8.95 -2.80 0.62
C CYS A 274 8.47 -3.97 1.49
N GLY A 275 7.95 -3.68 2.68
CA GLY A 275 7.37 -4.68 3.57
C GLY A 275 6.22 -5.46 2.93
N ALA A 276 5.28 -4.77 2.28
CA ALA A 276 4.14 -5.40 1.62
C ALA A 276 4.56 -6.27 0.42
N ALA A 277 5.52 -5.81 -0.39
CA ALA A 277 6.05 -6.58 -1.52
C ALA A 277 6.74 -7.86 -1.04
N LEU A 278 7.58 -7.77 -0.01
CA LEU A 278 8.25 -8.92 0.59
C LEU A 278 7.25 -9.89 1.24
N LEU A 279 6.26 -9.39 1.98
CA LEU A 279 5.20 -10.21 2.59
C LEU A 279 4.44 -11.00 1.52
N MET A 280 3.94 -10.33 0.49
CA MET A 280 3.15 -10.99 -0.55
C MET A 280 4.00 -11.97 -1.37
N LEU A 281 5.26 -11.65 -1.67
CA LEU A 281 6.20 -12.55 -2.33
C LEU A 281 6.48 -13.77 -1.45
N GLY A 282 6.74 -13.57 -0.18
CA GLY A 282 6.95 -14.64 0.80
C GLY A 282 5.75 -15.57 0.92
N LEU A 283 4.54 -15.03 1.01
CA LEU A 283 3.30 -15.81 1.02
C LEU A 283 3.12 -16.61 -0.29
N TRP A 284 3.40 -16.02 -1.43
CA TRP A 284 3.37 -16.73 -2.71
C TRP A 284 4.34 -17.92 -2.72
N LEU A 285 5.58 -17.71 -2.28
CA LEU A 285 6.61 -18.76 -2.19
C LEU A 285 6.21 -19.85 -1.19
N TRP A 286 5.65 -19.49 -0.01
CA TRP A 286 5.18 -20.45 0.98
C TRP A 286 4.02 -21.32 0.45
N LEU A 287 3.01 -20.70 -0.18
CA LEU A 287 1.91 -21.45 -0.80
C LEU A 287 2.41 -22.34 -1.94
N SER A 288 3.37 -21.88 -2.71
CA SER A 288 4.01 -22.65 -3.77
C SER A 288 4.84 -23.82 -3.19
N ALA A 289 5.61 -23.58 -2.10
CA ALA A 289 6.37 -24.61 -1.40
C ALA A 289 5.44 -25.71 -0.86
N ALA A 290 4.35 -25.30 -0.19
CA ALA A 290 3.37 -26.24 0.36
C ALA A 290 2.66 -27.09 -0.72
N SER A 291 2.67 -26.66 -1.98
CA SER A 291 2.12 -27.37 -3.13
C SER A 291 3.18 -28.15 -3.93
N THR A 292 4.47 -27.99 -3.60
CA THR A 292 5.57 -28.66 -4.33
C THR A 292 5.65 -30.13 -3.92
N PRO A 293 5.67 -31.08 -4.87
CA PRO A 293 5.86 -32.50 -4.58
C PRO A 293 7.18 -32.77 -3.84
N VAL A 294 7.20 -33.82 -3.01
CA VAL A 294 8.39 -34.17 -2.19
C VAL A 294 9.58 -34.62 -3.03
N GLU A 295 9.33 -35.15 -4.22
CA GLU A 295 10.32 -35.58 -5.19
C GLU A 295 11.13 -34.40 -5.75
N LYS A 296 10.51 -33.22 -5.81
CA LYS A 296 11.15 -31.98 -6.26
C LYS A 296 11.78 -31.22 -5.06
N ARG A 297 12.58 -31.93 -4.25
CA ARG A 297 13.16 -31.44 -3.00
C ARG A 297 13.97 -30.16 -3.18
N GLY A 298 14.79 -30.04 -4.20
CA GLY A 298 15.57 -28.83 -4.47
C GLY A 298 14.69 -27.59 -4.64
N ALA A 299 13.65 -27.68 -5.49
CA ALA A 299 12.70 -26.60 -5.69
C ALA A 299 11.89 -26.27 -4.42
N LEU A 300 11.59 -27.27 -3.60
CA LEU A 300 10.93 -27.08 -2.32
C LEU A 300 11.80 -26.28 -1.35
N VAL A 301 13.06 -26.70 -1.17
CA VAL A 301 14.03 -26.04 -0.27
C VAL A 301 14.26 -24.58 -0.69
N VAL A 302 14.49 -24.33 -1.98
CA VAL A 302 14.64 -22.95 -2.50
C VAL A 302 13.44 -22.08 -2.14
N LYS A 303 12.21 -22.58 -2.35
CA LYS A 303 10.99 -21.81 -2.00
C LYS A 303 10.83 -21.61 -0.50
N LEU A 304 11.23 -22.57 0.33
CA LEU A 304 11.22 -22.42 1.79
C LEU A 304 12.22 -21.34 2.23
N VAL A 305 13.46 -21.42 1.76
CA VAL A 305 14.51 -20.44 2.10
C VAL A 305 14.11 -19.04 1.67
N PHE A 306 13.80 -18.83 0.39
CA PHE A 306 13.48 -17.49 -0.11
C PHE A 306 12.15 -16.97 0.41
N GLY A 307 11.12 -17.83 0.58
CA GLY A 307 9.85 -17.44 1.17
C GLY A 307 10.01 -16.99 2.62
N SER A 308 10.77 -17.73 3.43
CA SER A 308 11.03 -17.36 4.82
C SER A 308 11.98 -16.18 4.94
N LEU A 309 12.94 -16.02 4.02
CA LEU A 309 13.78 -14.83 3.96
C LEU A 309 12.93 -13.58 3.67
N CYS A 310 12.04 -13.64 2.66
CA CYS A 310 11.17 -12.52 2.35
C CYS A 310 10.29 -12.13 3.53
N VAL A 311 9.63 -13.11 4.19
CA VAL A 311 8.79 -12.80 5.35
C VAL A 311 9.62 -12.25 6.51
N ALA A 312 10.76 -12.84 6.85
CA ALA A 312 11.61 -12.36 7.94
C ALA A 312 12.13 -10.92 7.71
N LEU A 313 12.46 -10.57 6.47
CA LEU A 313 12.89 -9.22 6.10
C LEU A 313 11.80 -8.17 6.29
N VAL A 314 10.53 -8.56 6.36
CA VAL A 314 9.41 -7.63 6.66
C VAL A 314 9.62 -6.93 8.00
N ALA A 315 10.14 -7.63 9.01
CA ALA A 315 10.44 -7.04 10.32
C ALA A 315 11.41 -5.86 10.25
N GLY A 316 12.33 -5.89 9.27
CA GLY A 316 13.27 -4.81 9.01
C GLY A 316 12.77 -3.75 8.02
N CYS A 317 11.49 -3.81 7.64
CA CYS A 317 10.77 -2.76 6.88
C CYS A 317 9.66 -2.16 7.75
N ARG A 318 8.71 -3.01 8.16
CA ARG A 318 7.49 -2.69 8.91
C ARG A 318 7.20 -3.81 9.92
N PRO A 319 7.70 -3.72 11.16
CA PRO A 319 7.61 -4.81 12.14
C PRO A 319 6.17 -5.32 12.38
N GLN A 320 5.15 -4.45 12.35
CA GLN A 320 3.77 -4.85 12.56
C GLN A 320 3.22 -5.78 11.47
N MET A 321 3.69 -5.67 10.23
CA MET A 321 3.29 -6.60 9.15
C MET A 321 3.79 -8.02 9.40
N GLU A 322 4.83 -8.21 10.25
CA GLU A 322 5.33 -9.54 10.63
C GLU A 322 4.27 -10.38 11.34
N LEU A 323 3.22 -9.75 11.87
CA LEU A 323 2.06 -10.47 12.41
C LEU A 323 1.54 -11.54 11.43
N PHE A 324 1.62 -11.30 10.10
CA PHE A 324 1.17 -12.27 9.11
C PHE A 324 2.08 -13.50 8.97
N ALA A 325 3.25 -13.55 9.62
CA ALA A 325 4.08 -14.76 9.67
C ALA A 325 3.34 -15.94 10.33
N PHE A 326 2.29 -15.68 11.17
CA PHE A 326 1.45 -16.73 11.71
C PHE A 326 0.83 -17.63 10.64
N LEU A 327 0.66 -17.15 9.41
CA LEU A 327 0.11 -17.92 8.28
C LEU A 327 1.00 -19.09 7.88
N ALA A 328 2.28 -19.11 8.26
CA ALA A 328 3.15 -20.26 8.11
C ALA A 328 2.55 -21.52 8.79
N VAL A 329 1.97 -21.32 9.97
CA VAL A 329 1.40 -22.43 10.77
C VAL A 329 0.30 -23.18 9.98
N PRO A 330 -0.83 -22.57 9.58
CA PRO A 330 -1.87 -23.28 8.84
C PRO A 330 -1.41 -23.74 7.45
N ILE A 331 -0.50 -23.01 6.78
CA ILE A 331 0.02 -23.38 5.44
C ILE A 331 0.82 -24.68 5.50
N PHE A 332 1.69 -24.83 6.50
CA PHE A 332 2.63 -25.96 6.59
C PHE A 332 2.18 -27.07 7.54
N TRP A 333 1.20 -26.81 8.41
CA TRP A 333 0.66 -27.80 9.35
C TRP A 333 0.31 -29.15 8.71
N PRO A 334 -0.47 -29.20 7.60
CA PRO A 334 -0.89 -30.48 7.02
C PRO A 334 0.29 -31.35 6.63
N ARG A 335 1.37 -30.75 6.10
CA ARG A 335 2.55 -31.47 5.61
C ARG A 335 3.48 -31.89 6.73
N TYR A 336 3.84 -30.95 7.60
CA TYR A 336 4.92 -31.16 8.57
C TYR A 336 4.43 -31.79 9.88
N ILE A 337 3.26 -31.40 10.34
CA ILE A 337 2.67 -31.93 11.57
C ILE A 337 1.68 -33.07 11.26
N GLY A 338 0.70 -32.82 10.39
CA GLY A 338 -0.34 -33.81 10.05
C GLY A 338 0.22 -35.09 9.45
N GLN A 339 1.17 -35.01 8.52
CA GLN A 339 1.84 -36.15 7.92
C GLN A 339 3.11 -36.57 8.70
N LYS A 340 3.38 -35.99 9.88
CA LYS A 340 4.52 -36.29 10.76
C LYS A 340 5.89 -36.19 10.04
N ARG A 341 5.98 -35.35 8.98
CA ARG A 341 7.19 -35.24 8.14
C ARG A 341 8.40 -34.71 8.91
N LEU A 342 8.21 -33.88 9.93
CA LEU A 342 9.29 -33.39 10.81
C LEU A 342 10.11 -34.52 11.47
N ARG A 343 9.53 -35.72 11.62
CA ARG A 343 10.24 -36.87 12.19
C ARG A 343 11.24 -37.52 11.24
N SER A 344 11.22 -37.16 9.96
CA SER A 344 12.18 -37.65 8.97
C SER A 344 13.38 -36.70 8.83
N ARG A 345 14.57 -37.25 8.52
CA ARG A 345 15.77 -36.44 8.21
C ARG A 345 15.53 -35.40 7.11
N ALA A 346 14.74 -35.78 6.10
CA ALA A 346 14.37 -34.88 5.01
C ALA A 346 13.52 -33.73 5.50
N GLY A 347 12.50 -34.00 6.34
CA GLY A 347 11.63 -32.98 6.90
C GLY A 347 12.33 -32.08 7.91
N ALA A 348 13.27 -32.61 8.69
CA ALA A 348 14.13 -31.80 9.57
C ALA A 348 15.01 -30.82 8.77
N GLY A 349 15.60 -31.28 7.64
CA GLY A 349 16.34 -30.40 6.73
C GLY A 349 15.49 -29.34 6.05
N GLU A 350 14.21 -29.66 5.72
CA GLU A 350 13.25 -28.68 5.19
C GLU A 350 12.85 -27.64 6.26
N ALA A 351 12.67 -28.08 7.52
CA ALA A 351 12.42 -27.18 8.64
C ALA A 351 13.60 -26.26 8.94
N ALA A 352 14.83 -26.78 8.87
CA ALA A 352 16.05 -25.98 8.98
C ALA A 352 16.13 -24.94 7.84
N ALA A 353 15.82 -25.31 6.60
CA ALA A 353 15.77 -24.41 5.46
C ALA A 353 14.72 -23.30 5.62
N PHE A 354 13.62 -23.60 6.30
CA PHE A 354 12.58 -22.60 6.65
C PHE A 354 13.06 -21.68 7.79
N LEU A 355 13.63 -22.23 8.86
CA LEU A 355 13.94 -21.48 10.08
C LEU A 355 15.24 -20.67 9.97
N LEU A 356 16.25 -21.16 9.24
CA LEU A 356 17.56 -20.53 9.17
C LEU A 356 17.51 -19.07 8.72
N PRO A 357 16.81 -18.71 7.63
CA PRO A 357 16.68 -17.30 7.23
C PRO A 357 16.01 -16.43 8.30
N VAL A 358 15.00 -16.98 8.98
CA VAL A 358 14.29 -16.25 10.06
C VAL A 358 15.22 -15.95 11.21
N VAL A 359 15.99 -16.96 11.65
CA VAL A 359 16.95 -16.80 12.77
C VAL A 359 18.06 -15.82 12.41
N LEU A 360 18.61 -15.91 11.19
CA LEU A 360 19.67 -15.01 10.74
C LEU A 360 19.22 -13.56 10.65
N VAL A 361 18.02 -13.31 10.05
CA VAL A 361 17.47 -11.95 9.97
C VAL A 361 17.13 -11.42 11.35
N ALA A 362 16.48 -12.21 12.19
CA ALA A 362 16.15 -11.80 13.56
C ALA A 362 17.42 -11.46 14.36
N ALA A 363 18.44 -12.32 14.31
CA ALA A 363 19.73 -12.07 14.98
C ALA A 363 20.41 -10.79 14.46
N GLY A 364 20.39 -10.57 13.13
CA GLY A 364 20.94 -9.36 12.52
C GLY A 364 20.22 -8.09 12.95
N LEU A 365 18.89 -8.10 12.97
CA LEU A 365 18.09 -6.96 13.43
C LEU A 365 18.26 -6.70 14.92
N MET A 366 18.30 -7.75 15.75
CA MET A 366 18.52 -7.62 17.19
C MET A 366 19.91 -7.07 17.49
N TRP A 367 20.94 -7.54 16.77
CA TRP A 367 22.29 -6.97 16.88
C TRP A 367 22.32 -5.49 16.47
N TYR A 368 21.71 -5.15 15.33
CA TYR A 368 21.66 -3.78 14.82
C TYR A 368 20.96 -2.82 15.78
N ASN A 369 19.87 -3.26 16.41
CA ASN A 369 19.16 -2.47 17.40
C ASN A 369 20.00 -2.31 18.68
N ALA A 370 20.58 -3.40 19.20
CA ALA A 370 21.41 -3.37 20.40
C ALA A 370 22.65 -2.47 20.21
N ALA A 371 23.28 -2.51 19.04
CA ALA A 371 24.45 -1.69 18.73
C ALA A 371 24.15 -0.19 18.66
N ARG A 372 22.91 0.20 18.28
CA ARG A 372 22.49 1.62 18.19
C ARG A 372 21.89 2.14 19.49
N PHE A 373 21.00 1.37 20.10
CA PHE A 373 20.14 1.83 21.21
C PHE A 373 20.33 1.04 22.51
N GLY A 374 21.31 0.13 22.56
CA GLY A 374 21.62 -0.65 23.77
C GLY A 374 20.64 -1.78 24.08
N SER A 375 19.57 -1.95 23.29
CA SER A 375 18.57 -3.01 23.46
C SER A 375 18.24 -3.69 22.13
N PRO A 376 18.18 -5.03 22.09
CA PRO A 376 17.84 -5.76 20.85
C PRO A 376 16.39 -5.53 20.38
N PHE A 377 15.52 -5.03 21.26
CA PHE A 377 14.10 -4.80 20.98
C PHE A 377 13.75 -3.32 20.82
N ASP A 378 14.72 -2.42 20.91
CA ASP A 378 14.52 -0.99 20.71
C ASP A 378 14.81 -0.62 19.24
N PHE A 379 13.77 -0.24 18.51
CA PHE A 379 13.87 0.19 17.12
C PHE A 379 14.16 1.69 16.96
N GLY A 380 14.29 2.44 18.07
CA GLY A 380 14.60 3.86 18.07
C GLY A 380 13.41 4.78 17.85
N ALA A 381 12.20 4.25 17.69
CA ALA A 381 11.01 5.04 17.37
C ALA A 381 10.60 6.04 18.46
N ASN A 382 11.05 5.85 19.69
CA ASN A 382 10.78 6.78 20.80
C ASN A 382 11.72 7.99 20.79
N TYR A 383 12.84 7.93 20.08
CA TYR A 383 13.86 8.98 20.08
C TYR A 383 13.73 9.97 18.93
N ASN A 384 12.58 9.98 18.23
CA ASN A 384 12.39 10.84 17.08
C ASN A 384 12.24 12.31 17.45
N LEU A 385 12.95 13.17 16.74
CA LEU A 385 12.76 14.61 16.80
C LEU A 385 11.59 15.02 15.90
N THR A 386 10.41 15.12 16.50
CA THR A 386 9.17 15.51 15.82
C THR A 386 8.46 16.62 16.58
N GLY A 387 7.27 17.03 16.14
CA GLY A 387 6.41 17.97 16.86
C GLY A 387 5.81 17.43 18.17
N ASN A 388 5.95 16.11 18.41
CA ASN A 388 5.49 15.46 19.63
C ASN A 388 6.65 14.79 20.35
N ASP A 389 6.70 14.88 21.68
CA ASP A 389 7.65 14.11 22.47
C ASP A 389 7.27 12.63 22.47
N MET A 390 8.01 11.84 21.69
CA MET A 390 7.73 10.43 21.50
C MET A 390 8.20 9.57 22.67
N THR A 391 9.00 10.11 23.60
CA THR A 391 9.38 9.44 24.84
C THR A 391 8.23 9.39 25.84
N GLN A 392 7.25 10.29 25.69
CA GLN A 392 6.06 10.40 26.53
C GLN A 392 4.86 9.64 25.96
N ARG A 393 5.08 8.71 25.02
CA ARG A 393 4.00 7.88 24.49
C ARG A 393 3.36 7.06 25.60
N GLY A 394 2.02 7.09 25.62
CA GLY A 394 1.21 6.27 26.51
C GLY A 394 0.00 5.71 25.80
N PHE A 395 -0.50 4.57 26.30
CA PHE A 395 -1.76 4.01 25.83
C PHE A 395 -2.92 4.97 26.15
N ASN A 396 -3.75 5.27 25.14
CA ASN A 396 -4.93 6.11 25.31
C ASN A 396 -6.14 5.49 24.59
N ALA A 397 -6.97 4.77 25.33
CA ALA A 397 -8.16 4.12 24.80
C ALA A 397 -9.11 5.06 24.03
N GLY A 398 -9.08 6.37 24.32
CA GLY A 398 -9.87 7.37 23.60
C GLY A 398 -9.53 7.51 22.12
N ARG A 399 -8.33 7.12 21.69
CA ARG A 399 -7.91 7.13 20.29
C ARG A 399 -8.53 6.00 19.47
N ILE A 400 -8.85 4.87 20.09
CA ILE A 400 -9.24 3.63 19.42
C ILE A 400 -10.55 3.82 18.64
N GLY A 401 -11.57 4.41 19.27
CA GLY A 401 -12.87 4.61 18.61
C GLY A 401 -12.77 5.41 17.31
N PRO A 402 -12.23 6.64 17.34
CA PRO A 402 -12.01 7.45 16.14
C PRO A 402 -11.13 6.75 15.10
N ALA A 403 -10.03 6.09 15.51
CA ALA A 403 -9.13 5.38 14.60
C ALA A 403 -9.84 4.23 13.86
N VAL A 404 -10.57 3.39 14.60
CA VAL A 404 -11.34 2.28 14.02
C VAL A 404 -12.43 2.81 13.09
N PHE A 405 -13.15 3.87 13.50
CA PHE A 405 -14.18 4.46 12.64
C PHE A 405 -13.59 4.98 11.34
N THR A 406 -12.57 5.85 11.42
CA THR A 406 -11.97 6.48 10.24
C THR A 406 -11.31 5.46 9.33
N SER A 407 -10.52 4.53 9.88
CA SER A 407 -9.81 3.54 9.07
C SER A 407 -10.73 2.53 8.41
N LEU A 408 -11.83 2.14 9.06
CA LEU A 408 -12.67 1.05 8.58
C LEU A 408 -14.02 1.48 8.01
N PHE A 409 -14.71 2.44 8.63
CA PHE A 409 -16.14 2.69 8.41
C PHE A 409 -16.47 4.06 7.84
N GLU A 410 -15.56 5.03 7.87
CA GLU A 410 -15.82 6.37 7.37
C GLU A 410 -16.36 6.34 5.93
N LEU A 411 -17.45 7.08 5.70
CA LEU A 411 -18.06 7.13 4.37
C LEU A 411 -17.32 8.13 3.48
N PRO A 412 -17.20 7.85 2.16
CA PRO A 412 -16.60 8.79 1.21
C PRO A 412 -17.43 10.07 1.09
N SER A 413 -16.76 11.21 1.05
CA SER A 413 -17.37 12.48 0.73
C SER A 413 -17.29 12.74 -0.77
N TRP A 414 -18.41 12.51 -1.50
CA TRP A 414 -18.50 12.73 -2.93
C TRP A 414 -18.80 14.18 -3.27
N GLN A 415 -18.25 14.65 -4.39
CA GLN A 415 -18.52 15.98 -4.96
C GLN A 415 -18.79 15.91 -6.46
N GLY A 416 -19.46 16.95 -7.01
CA GLY A 416 -19.85 16.97 -8.43
C GLY A 416 -18.72 17.34 -9.40
N VAL A 417 -17.57 17.81 -8.90
CA VAL A 417 -16.42 18.23 -9.71
C VAL A 417 -15.24 17.29 -9.49
N PHE A 418 -14.37 17.18 -10.50
CA PHE A 418 -13.12 16.40 -10.36
C PHE A 418 -12.29 16.90 -9.18
N PRO A 419 -11.70 16.02 -8.38
CA PRO A 419 -11.55 14.57 -8.55
C PRO A 419 -12.74 13.72 -8.01
N PHE A 420 -13.91 14.29 -7.80
CA PHE A 420 -15.16 13.68 -7.34
C PHE A 420 -15.17 13.22 -5.90
N LEU A 421 -14.04 13.12 -5.25
CA LEU A 421 -13.87 12.83 -3.83
C LEU A 421 -13.30 14.04 -3.12
N ARG A 422 -13.70 14.22 -1.86
CA ARG A 422 -13.05 15.13 -0.91
C ARG A 422 -12.35 14.32 0.15
N GLU A 423 -11.22 14.82 0.57
CA GLU A 423 -10.59 14.36 1.79
C GLU A 423 -11.31 14.92 3.02
N THR A 424 -11.22 14.19 4.11
CA THR A 424 -11.78 14.54 5.41
C THR A 424 -10.69 14.54 6.46
N ASP A 425 -10.74 15.49 7.37
CA ASP A 425 -9.84 15.55 8.51
C ASP A 425 -10.29 14.59 9.61
N VAL A 426 -9.34 13.85 10.17
CA VAL A 426 -9.62 13.00 11.32
C VAL A 426 -9.78 13.86 12.57
N GLN A 427 -10.96 13.84 13.18
CA GLN A 427 -11.32 14.69 14.31
C GLN A 427 -10.72 14.18 15.65
N THR A 428 -9.47 13.74 15.65
CA THR A 428 -8.81 13.21 16.85
C THR A 428 -7.85 14.20 17.50
N ASN A 429 -7.25 15.10 16.73
CA ASN A 429 -6.20 16.01 17.21
C ASN A 429 -6.69 17.00 18.27
N ALA A 430 -7.92 17.51 18.15
CA ALA A 430 -8.50 18.46 19.07
C ALA A 430 -8.72 17.89 20.48
N VAL A 431 -8.93 16.57 20.57
CA VAL A 431 -9.29 15.90 21.82
C VAL A 431 -8.11 15.07 22.39
N ILE A 432 -7.27 14.47 21.54
CA ILE A 432 -6.41 13.36 21.94
C ILE A 432 -4.94 13.57 21.55
N ARG A 433 -4.57 14.64 20.90
CA ARG A 433 -3.20 14.96 20.46
C ARG A 433 -2.54 13.77 19.76
N THR A 434 -3.06 13.32 18.63
CA THR A 434 -2.46 12.27 17.83
C THR A 434 -2.10 12.77 16.44
N ILE A 435 -1.13 12.15 15.79
CA ILE A 435 -0.80 12.42 14.40
C ILE A 435 -1.91 11.85 13.53
N SER A 436 -2.39 12.61 12.54
CA SER A 436 -3.39 12.13 11.60
C SER A 436 -3.07 12.59 10.18
N GLU A 437 -3.38 11.74 9.21
CA GLU A 437 -3.50 12.12 7.81
C GLU A 437 -4.97 12.29 7.46
N LYS A 438 -5.23 12.99 6.37
CA LYS A 438 -6.57 13.07 5.80
C LYS A 438 -6.97 11.74 5.15
N PHE A 439 -8.26 11.45 5.13
CA PHE A 439 -8.83 10.26 4.53
C PHE A 439 -9.83 10.64 3.43
N THR A 440 -10.03 9.78 2.46
CA THR A 440 -11.14 9.91 1.50
C THR A 440 -12.30 9.00 1.88
N GLY A 441 -12.11 8.14 2.86
CA GLY A 441 -13.06 7.17 3.41
C GLY A 441 -12.38 5.92 3.94
N GLY A 442 -13.04 5.22 4.85
CA GLY A 442 -12.57 3.98 5.44
C GLY A 442 -12.53 2.82 4.44
N ILE A 443 -11.71 1.80 4.72
CA ILE A 443 -11.43 0.71 3.78
C ILE A 443 -12.67 -0.08 3.36
N LEU A 444 -13.66 -0.25 4.24
CA LEU A 444 -14.89 -1.00 3.94
C LEU A 444 -15.80 -0.24 2.98
N ALA A 445 -15.83 1.10 3.06
CA ALA A 445 -16.58 1.95 2.16
C ALA A 445 -15.85 2.17 0.82
N ALA A 446 -14.53 2.36 0.89
CA ALA A 446 -13.68 2.51 -0.30
C ALA A 446 -13.57 1.22 -1.14
N THR A 447 -13.75 0.06 -0.51
CA THR A 447 -13.55 -1.25 -1.13
C THR A 447 -14.70 -2.20 -0.79
N PRO A 448 -15.90 -2.05 -1.43
CA PRO A 448 -17.08 -2.87 -1.15
C PRO A 448 -16.87 -4.37 -1.39
N TYR A 449 -15.84 -4.74 -2.14
CA TYR A 449 -15.40 -6.12 -2.30
C TYR A 449 -15.17 -6.84 -0.97
N LEU A 450 -14.76 -6.12 0.08
CA LEU A 450 -14.53 -6.64 1.43
C LEU A 450 -15.82 -7.11 2.13
N TRP A 451 -16.99 -6.65 1.70
CA TRP A 451 -18.26 -7.05 2.35
C TRP A 451 -18.55 -8.55 2.23
N VAL A 452 -17.92 -9.23 1.29
CA VAL A 452 -17.99 -10.70 1.20
C VAL A 452 -17.44 -11.39 2.46
N LEU A 453 -16.61 -10.71 3.25
CA LEU A 453 -16.10 -11.19 4.54
C LEU A 453 -17.19 -11.28 5.63
N ALA A 454 -18.39 -10.77 5.39
CA ALA A 454 -19.55 -11.02 6.26
C ALA A 454 -20.19 -12.40 6.05
N LEU A 455 -19.94 -13.08 4.92
CA LEU A 455 -20.53 -14.40 4.64
C LEU A 455 -20.24 -15.47 5.71
N PRO A 456 -19.06 -15.52 6.37
CA PRO A 456 -18.81 -16.45 7.48
C PRO A 456 -19.73 -16.28 8.70
N LEU A 457 -20.47 -15.18 8.82
CA LEU A 457 -21.53 -15.02 9.82
C LEU A 457 -22.68 -16.00 9.58
N LEU A 458 -22.89 -16.43 8.34
CA LEU A 458 -23.91 -17.42 7.98
C LEU A 458 -23.41 -18.83 8.32
N PRO A 459 -24.14 -19.63 9.16
CA PRO A 459 -23.69 -20.96 9.59
C PRO A 459 -23.44 -21.94 8.44
N ALA A 460 -24.25 -21.87 7.38
CA ALA A 460 -24.09 -22.71 6.20
C ALA A 460 -22.80 -22.41 5.44
N PHE A 461 -22.47 -21.11 5.26
CA PHE A 461 -21.24 -20.67 4.61
C PHE A 461 -20.02 -21.02 5.47
N ARG A 462 -20.08 -20.77 6.77
CA ARG A 462 -19.02 -21.09 7.72
C ARG A 462 -18.64 -22.57 7.64
N ARG A 463 -19.62 -23.48 7.59
CA ARG A 463 -19.35 -24.92 7.40
C ARG A 463 -18.65 -25.23 6.08
N CYS A 464 -19.00 -24.52 5.00
CA CYS A 464 -18.33 -24.67 3.70
C CYS A 464 -16.86 -24.20 3.75
N LEU A 465 -16.61 -23.04 4.36
CA LEU A 465 -15.27 -22.45 4.48
C LEU A 465 -14.37 -23.33 5.37
N HIS A 466 -14.85 -23.82 6.50
CA HIS A 466 -14.10 -24.65 7.44
C HIS A 466 -13.64 -26.00 6.85
N ARG A 467 -14.29 -26.49 5.80
CA ARG A 467 -13.77 -27.65 5.05
C ARG A 467 -12.40 -27.38 4.42
N ARG A 468 -12.04 -26.10 4.27
CA ARG A 468 -10.74 -25.61 3.76
C ARG A 468 -10.02 -24.86 4.88
N ARG A 469 -9.53 -25.61 5.87
CA ARG A 469 -8.97 -25.04 7.13
C ARG A 469 -7.98 -23.91 6.92
N VAL A 470 -7.06 -24.06 5.97
CA VAL A 470 -6.05 -23.01 5.70
C VAL A 470 -6.72 -21.73 5.16
N ALA A 471 -7.66 -21.84 4.22
CA ALA A 471 -8.40 -20.69 3.73
C ALA A 471 -9.21 -20.01 4.85
N ALA A 472 -9.83 -20.80 5.75
CA ALA A 472 -10.51 -20.27 6.91
C ALA A 472 -9.57 -19.52 7.85
N CYS A 473 -8.36 -20.05 8.10
CA CYS A 473 -7.34 -19.35 8.91
C CYS A 473 -6.89 -18.03 8.27
N VAL A 474 -6.72 -17.98 6.94
CA VAL A 474 -6.41 -16.72 6.24
C VAL A 474 -7.54 -15.71 6.45
N VAL A 475 -8.80 -16.12 6.26
CA VAL A 475 -9.97 -15.24 6.41
C VAL A 475 -10.07 -14.68 7.83
N TYR A 476 -10.11 -15.55 8.84
CA TYR A 476 -10.27 -15.09 10.22
C TYR A 476 -9.02 -14.38 10.74
N GLY A 477 -7.84 -14.87 10.36
CA GLY A 477 -6.59 -14.25 10.75
C GLY A 477 -6.41 -12.85 10.16
N SER A 478 -6.80 -12.63 8.90
CA SER A 478 -6.75 -11.31 8.29
C SER A 478 -7.75 -10.33 8.91
N LEU A 479 -8.95 -10.81 9.29
CA LEU A 479 -9.93 -9.99 10.03
C LEU A 479 -9.41 -9.61 11.42
N ALA A 480 -8.82 -10.56 12.14
CA ALA A 480 -8.20 -10.27 13.44
C ALA A 480 -7.01 -9.32 13.29
N ALA A 481 -6.14 -9.54 12.31
CA ALA A 481 -5.01 -8.67 12.02
C ALA A 481 -5.44 -7.24 11.68
N MET A 482 -6.50 -7.06 10.88
CA MET A 482 -7.07 -5.75 10.57
C MET A 482 -7.39 -4.97 11.86
N VAL A 483 -8.10 -5.58 12.81
CA VAL A 483 -8.47 -4.91 14.05
C VAL A 483 -7.24 -4.64 14.92
N VAL A 484 -6.38 -5.64 15.10
CA VAL A 484 -5.17 -5.52 15.94
C VAL A 484 -4.24 -4.44 15.38
N MET A 485 -3.97 -4.46 14.07
CA MET A 485 -3.05 -3.49 13.45
C MET A 485 -3.63 -2.08 13.47
N THR A 486 -4.94 -1.90 13.20
CA THR A 486 -5.58 -0.58 13.32
C THR A 486 -5.41 0.02 14.72
N VAL A 487 -5.55 -0.80 15.78
CA VAL A 487 -5.36 -0.35 17.17
C VAL A 487 -3.89 -0.09 17.48
N VAL A 488 -3.00 -1.00 17.09
CA VAL A 488 -1.56 -0.86 17.33
C VAL A 488 -1.00 0.37 16.61
N ASP A 489 -1.31 0.55 15.33
CA ASP A 489 -0.85 1.69 14.54
C ASP A 489 -1.34 3.01 15.11
N CYS A 490 -2.60 3.08 15.56
CA CYS A 490 -3.16 4.26 16.20
C CYS A 490 -2.43 4.63 17.49
N GLU A 491 -2.13 3.64 18.35
CA GLU A 491 -1.44 3.86 19.63
C GLU A 491 0.05 4.16 19.45
N MET A 492 0.68 3.56 18.45
CA MET A 492 2.12 3.70 18.21
C MET A 492 2.49 4.95 17.40
N ALA A 493 1.67 5.37 16.45
CA ALA A 493 2.03 6.45 15.53
C ALA A 493 0.89 7.44 15.25
N GLY A 494 -0.35 6.97 15.14
CA GLY A 494 -1.49 7.82 14.82
C GLY A 494 -2.45 7.21 13.80
N VAL A 495 -3.38 8.03 13.30
CA VAL A 495 -4.39 7.61 12.32
C VAL A 495 -3.95 8.06 10.93
N LEU A 496 -3.25 7.17 10.23
CA LEU A 496 -2.58 7.50 8.97
C LEU A 496 -3.13 6.65 7.82
N TYR A 497 -3.50 7.30 6.72
CA TYR A 497 -4.12 6.65 5.57
C TYR A 497 -3.23 5.58 4.94
N ARG A 498 -1.92 5.81 4.89
CA ARG A 498 -0.94 4.85 4.38
C ARG A 498 -0.87 3.54 5.17
N TYR A 499 -1.26 3.53 6.45
CA TYR A 499 -1.21 2.33 7.31
C TYR A 499 -2.28 1.29 6.97
N LEU A 500 -3.32 1.68 6.22
CA LEU A 500 -4.24 0.71 5.65
C LEU A 500 -3.53 -0.35 4.77
N MET A 501 -2.36 -0.03 4.22
CA MET A 501 -1.56 -0.98 3.44
C MET A 501 -1.00 -2.11 4.29
N ASP A 502 -0.77 -1.91 5.58
CA ASP A 502 -0.15 -2.89 6.46
C ASP A 502 -0.95 -4.21 6.53
N TYR A 503 -2.29 -4.15 6.40
CA TYR A 503 -3.15 -5.33 6.45
C TYR A 503 -4.03 -5.55 5.20
N SER A 504 -4.27 -4.52 4.40
CA SER A 504 -5.25 -4.62 3.30
C SER A 504 -4.95 -5.70 2.25
N PRO A 505 -3.71 -5.98 1.83
CA PRO A 505 -3.46 -7.02 0.83
C PRO A 505 -3.90 -8.42 1.29
N VAL A 506 -3.61 -8.77 2.54
CA VAL A 506 -3.97 -10.08 3.10
C VAL A 506 -5.48 -10.15 3.42
N LEU A 507 -6.07 -9.04 3.84
CA LEU A 507 -7.52 -8.93 4.06
C LEU A 507 -8.29 -9.14 2.74
N LEU A 508 -7.84 -8.52 1.66
CA LEU A 508 -8.42 -8.67 0.32
C LEU A 508 -8.22 -10.08 -0.24
N LEU A 509 -7.09 -10.72 0.06
CA LEU A 509 -6.91 -12.15 -0.22
C LEU A 509 -7.96 -12.98 0.54
N GLY A 510 -8.20 -12.69 1.82
CA GLY A 510 -9.27 -13.31 2.61
C GLY A 510 -10.65 -13.15 1.95
N ALA A 511 -10.96 -11.95 1.47
CA ALA A 511 -12.20 -11.68 0.74
C ALA A 511 -12.29 -12.50 -0.57
N ALA A 512 -11.19 -12.60 -1.33
CA ALA A 512 -11.14 -13.44 -2.52
C ALA A 512 -11.43 -14.92 -2.21
N LEU A 513 -10.88 -15.44 -1.11
CA LEU A 513 -11.15 -16.82 -0.67
C LEU A 513 -12.63 -17.04 -0.27
N CYS A 514 -13.25 -16.05 0.40
CA CYS A 514 -14.68 -16.08 0.68
C CYS A 514 -15.49 -16.07 -0.61
N TRP A 515 -15.16 -15.22 -1.56
CA TRP A 515 -15.84 -15.19 -2.85
C TRP A 515 -15.74 -16.51 -3.61
N PHE A 516 -14.53 -17.06 -3.78
CA PHE A 516 -14.37 -18.37 -4.44
C PHE A 516 -15.13 -19.49 -3.75
N CYS A 517 -15.24 -19.45 -2.42
CA CYS A 517 -16.04 -20.39 -1.66
C CYS A 517 -17.54 -20.25 -1.97
N ALA A 518 -18.06 -19.02 -2.01
CA ALA A 518 -19.46 -18.71 -2.31
C ALA A 518 -19.80 -19.09 -3.77
N GLU A 519 -19.00 -18.64 -4.74
CA GLU A 519 -19.21 -18.97 -6.15
C GLU A 519 -19.20 -20.49 -6.39
N GLY A 520 -18.23 -21.20 -5.82
CA GLY A 520 -18.13 -22.65 -5.95
C GLY A 520 -19.28 -23.40 -5.26
N ALA A 521 -19.82 -22.88 -4.16
CA ALA A 521 -20.99 -23.45 -3.49
C ALA A 521 -22.28 -23.26 -4.33
N LEU A 522 -22.51 -22.03 -4.81
CA LEU A 522 -23.67 -21.70 -5.66
C LEU A 522 -23.62 -22.44 -6.99
N SER A 523 -22.44 -22.51 -7.63
CA SER A 523 -22.28 -23.22 -8.91
C SER A 523 -22.64 -24.70 -8.78
N ARG A 524 -22.25 -25.37 -7.68
CA ARG A 524 -22.59 -26.78 -7.44
C ARG A 524 -24.10 -26.97 -7.22
N ARG A 525 -24.73 -26.10 -6.41
CA ARG A 525 -26.16 -26.17 -6.13
C ARG A 525 -27.01 -25.88 -7.37
N ALA A 526 -26.59 -24.89 -8.18
CA ALA A 526 -27.22 -24.60 -9.46
C ALA A 526 -27.13 -25.81 -10.43
N ALA A 527 -25.96 -26.48 -10.47
CA ALA A 527 -25.79 -27.70 -11.29
C ALA A 527 -26.64 -28.89 -10.80
N LEU A 528 -27.06 -28.89 -9.55
CA LEU A 528 -28.01 -29.87 -8.97
C LEU A 528 -29.49 -29.48 -9.18
N GLY A 529 -29.75 -28.41 -9.93
CA GLY A 529 -31.13 -27.98 -10.27
C GLY A 529 -31.79 -27.08 -9.23
N GLU A 530 -31.05 -26.57 -8.20
CA GLU A 530 -31.62 -25.64 -7.25
C GLU A 530 -31.86 -24.26 -7.88
N GLY A 531 -33.10 -23.89 -8.16
CA GLY A 531 -33.48 -22.65 -8.83
C GLY A 531 -33.02 -21.39 -8.11
N THR A 532 -33.03 -21.38 -6.76
CA THR A 532 -32.53 -20.26 -5.95
C THR A 532 -31.03 -20.05 -6.14
N ALA A 533 -30.23 -21.11 -6.22
CA ALA A 533 -28.81 -21.03 -6.46
C ALA A 533 -28.50 -20.61 -7.91
N ALA A 534 -29.31 -21.04 -8.87
CA ALA A 534 -29.19 -20.64 -10.27
C ALA A 534 -29.43 -19.14 -10.48
N ALA A 535 -30.35 -18.54 -9.71
CA ALA A 535 -30.60 -17.09 -9.74
C ALA A 535 -29.53 -16.31 -8.92
N ALA A 536 -29.07 -16.84 -7.77
CA ALA A 536 -28.12 -16.16 -6.90
C ALA A 536 -26.69 -16.11 -7.48
N LEU A 537 -26.28 -17.07 -8.30
CA LEU A 537 -24.93 -17.13 -8.87
C LEU A 537 -24.62 -15.95 -9.80
N PRO A 538 -25.44 -15.63 -10.81
CA PRO A 538 -25.19 -14.44 -11.65
C PRO A 538 -25.30 -13.14 -10.84
N ALA A 539 -26.19 -13.04 -9.86
CA ALA A 539 -26.30 -11.89 -8.98
C ALA A 539 -24.98 -11.68 -8.18
N LEU A 540 -24.43 -12.74 -7.56
CA LEU A 540 -23.15 -12.68 -6.87
C LEU A 540 -22.03 -12.20 -7.80
N ARG A 541 -21.94 -12.75 -9.01
CA ARG A 541 -20.92 -12.38 -10.01
C ARG A 541 -21.03 -10.91 -10.40
N THR A 542 -22.26 -10.41 -10.63
CA THR A 542 -22.50 -9.00 -10.95
C THR A 542 -22.10 -8.09 -9.81
N VAL A 543 -22.51 -8.40 -8.57
CA VAL A 543 -22.18 -7.60 -7.38
C VAL A 543 -20.66 -7.55 -7.17
N MET A 544 -19.97 -8.68 -7.29
CA MET A 544 -18.52 -8.74 -7.10
C MET A 544 -17.76 -7.98 -8.20
N ALA A 545 -18.21 -8.10 -9.46
CA ALA A 545 -17.63 -7.32 -10.57
C ALA A 545 -17.85 -5.82 -10.37
N ALA A 546 -19.07 -5.42 -10.00
CA ALA A 546 -19.40 -4.02 -9.72
C ALA A 546 -18.57 -3.46 -8.55
N ALA A 547 -18.36 -4.25 -7.49
CA ALA A 547 -17.53 -3.86 -6.36
C ALA A 547 -16.06 -3.62 -6.75
N VAL A 548 -15.50 -4.45 -7.64
CA VAL A 548 -14.13 -4.25 -8.15
C VAL A 548 -14.06 -3.01 -9.04
N VAL A 549 -15.02 -2.80 -9.93
CA VAL A 549 -15.09 -1.60 -10.79
C VAL A 549 -15.23 -0.33 -9.93
N TYR A 550 -16.13 -0.33 -8.96
CA TYR A 550 -16.27 0.77 -8.01
C TYR A 550 -14.94 1.06 -7.31
N THR A 551 -14.27 0.02 -6.80
CA THR A 551 -12.95 0.16 -6.15
C THR A 551 -11.92 0.79 -7.07
N ALA A 552 -11.89 0.38 -8.36
CA ALA A 552 -10.97 0.96 -9.35
C ALA A 552 -11.23 2.46 -9.57
N VAL A 553 -12.51 2.84 -9.76
CA VAL A 553 -12.92 4.24 -9.91
C VAL A 553 -12.61 5.04 -8.65
N TYR A 554 -12.95 4.51 -7.48
CA TYR A 554 -12.67 5.15 -6.21
C TYR A 554 -11.17 5.42 -6.02
N ARG A 555 -10.32 4.42 -6.27
CA ARG A 555 -8.86 4.56 -6.16
C ARG A 555 -8.28 5.54 -7.16
N PHE A 556 -8.82 5.55 -8.38
CA PHE A 556 -8.45 6.57 -9.35
C PHE A 556 -8.75 7.98 -8.82
N CYS A 557 -9.96 8.22 -8.30
CA CYS A 557 -10.33 9.51 -7.71
C CYS A 557 -9.45 9.87 -6.51
N THR A 558 -9.12 8.90 -5.65
CA THR A 558 -8.23 9.09 -4.48
C THR A 558 -6.85 9.62 -4.89
N LEU A 559 -6.27 9.14 -6.00
CA LEU A 559 -4.95 9.60 -6.47
C LEU A 559 -4.92 11.09 -6.83
N PHE A 560 -6.06 11.69 -7.15
CA PHE A 560 -6.17 13.11 -7.46
C PHE A 560 -6.76 13.95 -6.31
N ALA A 561 -7.39 13.31 -5.34
CA ALA A 561 -8.02 13.98 -4.21
C ALA A 561 -7.06 14.23 -3.05
N MET A 562 -6.08 13.35 -2.86
CA MET A 562 -5.18 13.36 -1.70
C MET A 562 -3.81 13.95 -2.01
N GLU A 563 -3.11 14.36 -0.93
CA GLU A 563 -1.71 14.74 -1.04
C GLU A 563 -0.90 13.70 -1.83
N PRO A 564 0.06 14.15 -2.67
CA PRO A 564 0.68 15.48 -2.72
C PRO A 564 -0.08 16.56 -3.52
N TYR A 565 -1.39 16.51 -3.64
CA TYR A 565 -2.23 17.49 -4.35
C TYR A 565 -1.72 17.79 -5.77
N LEU A 566 -1.90 16.83 -6.64
CA LEU A 566 -1.46 16.91 -8.03
C LEU A 566 -1.93 18.19 -8.75
N GLN A 567 -3.00 18.83 -8.27
CA GLN A 567 -3.43 20.12 -8.78
C GLN A 567 -2.34 21.20 -8.62
N GLY A 568 -1.61 21.19 -7.51
CA GLY A 568 -0.48 22.11 -7.29
C GLY A 568 0.85 21.60 -7.85
N MET A 569 1.15 20.31 -7.65
CA MET A 569 2.43 19.71 -8.00
C MET A 569 2.59 19.46 -9.51
N ASN A 570 1.53 19.01 -10.17
CA ASN A 570 1.50 18.77 -11.61
C ASN A 570 0.17 19.25 -12.22
N PRO A 571 -0.04 20.58 -12.33
CA PRO A 571 -1.27 21.15 -12.86
C PRO A 571 -1.60 20.66 -14.28
N SER A 572 -0.57 20.46 -15.12
CA SER A 572 -0.74 19.98 -16.48
C SER A 572 -1.41 18.61 -16.52
N LEU A 573 -0.93 17.66 -15.71
CA LEU A 573 -1.54 16.34 -15.59
C LEU A 573 -2.96 16.44 -15.00
N TYR A 574 -3.11 17.17 -13.90
CA TYR A 574 -4.39 17.29 -13.19
C TYR A 574 -5.48 17.84 -14.13
N TYR A 575 -5.24 18.98 -14.79
CA TYR A 575 -6.25 19.59 -15.65
C TYR A 575 -6.44 18.84 -16.97
N THR A 576 -5.43 18.11 -17.46
CA THR A 576 -5.59 17.22 -18.62
C THR A 576 -6.56 16.07 -18.28
N VAL A 577 -6.37 15.43 -17.13
CA VAL A 577 -7.26 14.36 -16.68
C VAL A 577 -8.65 14.91 -16.32
N SER A 578 -8.73 16.04 -15.64
CA SER A 578 -9.99 16.72 -15.33
C SER A 578 -10.82 16.95 -16.59
N ARG A 579 -10.26 17.55 -17.65
CA ARG A 579 -10.94 17.77 -18.94
C ARG A 579 -11.33 16.48 -19.65
N LEU A 580 -10.51 15.43 -19.51
CA LEU A 580 -10.81 14.13 -20.09
C LEU A 580 -12.04 13.50 -19.45
N VAL A 581 -12.19 13.62 -18.14
CA VAL A 581 -13.22 12.98 -17.33
C VAL A 581 -14.48 13.85 -17.25
N GLN A 582 -14.35 15.16 -17.09
CA GLN A 582 -15.45 16.13 -16.97
C GLN A 582 -15.81 16.76 -18.32
N PHE A 583 -16.03 15.95 -19.35
CA PHE A 583 -16.32 16.45 -20.71
C PHE A 583 -17.67 17.16 -20.86
N TRP A 584 -18.52 17.10 -19.84
CA TRP A 584 -19.83 17.77 -19.80
C TRP A 584 -19.79 19.19 -19.20
N MET A 585 -18.66 19.67 -18.70
CA MET A 585 -18.47 21.01 -18.14
C MET A 585 -17.84 21.98 -19.13
#